data_b09ca6f2e2faf813f1de23c2ee703df8
#
_entry.id   b09ca6f2e2faf813f1de23c2ee703df8
#
_cell.length_a   1.000
_cell.length_b   1.000
_cell.length_c   1.000
_cell.angle_alpha   90.00
_cell.angle_beta   90.00
_cell.angle_gamma   90.00
#
_symmetry.space_group_name_H-M   'P 1'
#
loop_
_entity.id
_entity.type
_entity.pdbx_description
1 polymer ?
#
loop_
_entity_poly.entity_id
_entity_poly.type
_entity_poly.pdbx_seq_one_letter_code
_entity_poly.pdbx_strand_id
1 'polypeptide(L)'
;VPRKQRHTAKRVFDRLRDECGFTGGYTIIKDYMREREQRRQEVFVPLSHPPGHAQADFGEAMVVIGGVARKAHFFVLDLPHSDGCYVRAYPAAVSEAWVDGHIHAFAFFGAVPQSIVYDNARRHAQARQAIQRLSIPLPDPGSLRPSGERQ
;
A
#
# COMPACT_ATOMS: atom_id res chain seq x y z
N VAL A 1 10.53 6.39 17.83
CA VAL A 1 10.82 7.20 19.02
C VAL A 1 12.31 7.41 19.09
N PRO A 2 12.81 8.68 19.20
CA PRO A 2 14.24 8.96 19.28
C PRO A 2 14.95 8.17 20.39
N ARG A 3 16.20 7.78 20.17
CA ARG A 3 16.99 6.96 21.11
C ARG A 3 17.01 7.52 22.56
N LYS A 4 16.95 8.84 22.72
CA LYS A 4 16.91 9.53 24.01
C LYS A 4 15.61 9.38 24.82
N GLN A 5 14.51 8.90 24.19
CA GLN A 5 13.20 8.73 24.84
C GLN A 5 12.88 7.27 25.18
N ARG A 6 13.80 6.34 24.93
CA ARG A 6 13.60 4.93 25.29
C ARG A 6 13.86 4.74 26.78
N HIS A 7 12.91 4.12 27.47
CA HIS A 7 13.11 3.69 28.85
C HIS A 7 14.19 2.63 28.93
N THR A 8 15.18 2.82 29.79
CA THR A 8 16.18 1.77 30.07
C THR A 8 15.54 0.63 30.84
N ALA A 9 16.08 -0.59 30.69
CA ALA A 9 15.61 -1.77 31.44
C ALA A 9 15.60 -1.52 32.96
N LYS A 10 16.60 -0.78 33.47
CA LYS A 10 16.68 -0.39 34.87
C LYS A 10 15.49 0.49 35.29
N ARG A 11 15.16 1.50 34.52
CA ARG A 11 14.03 2.39 34.83
C ARG A 11 12.69 1.66 34.79
N VAL A 12 12.52 0.71 33.89
CA VAL A 12 11.31 -0.14 33.83
C VAL A 12 11.25 -1.04 35.04
N PHE A 13 12.37 -1.63 35.42
CA PHE A 13 12.46 -2.48 36.62
C PHE A 13 12.13 -1.70 37.91
N ASP A 14 12.74 -0.51 38.10
CA ASP A 14 12.50 0.32 39.27
C ASP A 14 11.03 0.72 39.36
N ARG A 15 10.41 1.12 38.26
CA ARG A 15 8.95 1.44 38.22
C ARG A 15 8.08 0.24 38.54
N LEU A 16 8.36 -0.93 37.98
CA LEU A 16 7.59 -2.14 38.24
C LEU A 16 7.69 -2.55 39.73
N ARG A 17 8.87 -2.43 40.33
CA ARG A 17 9.05 -2.68 41.75
C ARG A 17 8.29 -1.67 42.60
N ASP A 18 8.45 -0.38 42.33
CA ASP A 18 7.97 0.70 43.20
C ASP A 18 6.46 0.97 43.00
N GLU A 19 5.92 0.83 41.77
CA GLU A 19 4.51 1.14 41.44
C GLU A 19 3.62 -0.11 41.42
N CYS A 20 4.18 -1.30 41.08
CA CYS A 20 3.40 -2.52 40.85
C CYS A 20 3.76 -3.68 41.83
N GLY A 21 4.67 -3.45 42.78
CA GLY A 21 5.08 -4.48 43.74
C GLY A 21 5.77 -5.70 43.10
N PHE A 22 6.46 -5.51 41.97
CA PHE A 22 7.13 -6.59 41.29
C PHE A 22 8.30 -7.15 42.14
N THR A 23 8.27 -8.45 42.43
CA THR A 23 9.23 -9.15 43.28
C THR A 23 10.29 -9.95 42.48
N GLY A 24 10.20 -9.94 41.13
CA GLY A 24 11.14 -10.64 40.27
C GLY A 24 12.52 -9.92 40.16
N GLY A 25 13.53 -10.63 39.69
CA GLY A 25 14.87 -10.08 39.50
C GLY A 25 14.99 -9.16 38.27
N TYR A 26 15.97 -8.26 38.34
CA TYR A 26 16.29 -7.35 37.23
C TYR A 26 16.58 -8.07 35.91
N THR A 27 17.19 -9.26 35.97
CA THR A 27 17.53 -10.05 34.78
C THR A 27 16.30 -10.42 33.95
N ILE A 28 15.19 -10.73 34.61
CA ILE A 28 13.92 -11.07 33.94
C ILE A 28 13.44 -9.90 33.07
N ILE A 29 13.48 -8.70 33.61
CA ILE A 29 13.07 -7.49 32.87
C ILE A 29 14.05 -7.17 31.73
N LYS A 30 15.33 -7.31 31.98
CA LYS A 30 16.38 -7.12 30.97
C LYS A 30 16.22 -8.08 29.81
N ASP A 31 15.99 -9.37 30.08
CA ASP A 31 15.86 -10.41 29.06
C ASP A 31 14.54 -10.22 28.28
N TYR A 32 13.45 -9.94 28.95
CA TYR A 32 12.18 -9.61 28.31
C TYR A 32 12.29 -8.39 27.38
N MET A 33 12.95 -7.31 27.82
CA MET A 33 13.15 -6.13 26.98
C MET A 33 14.05 -6.42 25.78
N ARG A 34 15.09 -7.27 25.98
CA ARG A 34 15.99 -7.69 24.90
C ARG A 34 15.25 -8.53 23.85
N GLU A 35 14.47 -9.50 24.30
CA GLU A 35 13.64 -10.32 23.42
C GLU A 35 12.60 -9.51 22.67
N ARG A 36 11.94 -8.58 23.35
CA ARG A 36 11.00 -7.65 22.73
C ARG A 36 11.68 -6.72 21.71
N GLU A 37 12.91 -6.29 21.96
CA GLU A 37 13.69 -5.49 21.01
C GLU A 37 14.14 -6.31 19.80
N GLN A 38 14.50 -7.58 19.99
CA GLN A 38 14.80 -8.51 18.91
C GLN A 38 13.55 -8.83 18.06
N ARG A 39 12.40 -9.02 18.66
CA ARG A 39 11.10 -9.16 17.94
C ARG A 39 10.66 -7.88 17.26
N ARG A 40 11.10 -6.71 17.75
CA ARG A 40 10.86 -5.40 17.14
C ARG A 40 11.87 -4.99 16.07
N GLN A 41 12.96 -5.70 15.94
CA GLN A 41 13.74 -5.64 14.72
C GLN A 41 12.87 -6.27 13.62
N GLU A 42 11.93 -5.47 13.13
CA GLU A 42 11.29 -5.75 11.85
C GLU A 42 12.43 -6.01 10.89
N VAL A 43 12.51 -7.25 10.42
CA VAL A 43 13.38 -7.55 9.29
C VAL A 43 12.90 -6.63 8.19
N PHE A 44 13.66 -5.59 7.91
CA PHE A 44 13.44 -4.74 6.75
C PHE A 44 13.71 -5.64 5.54
N VAL A 45 12.70 -6.36 5.14
CA VAL A 45 12.69 -7.01 3.83
C VAL A 45 12.53 -5.86 2.84
N PRO A 46 13.56 -5.55 2.03
CA PRO A 46 13.37 -4.57 0.96
C PRO A 46 12.16 -5.05 0.15
N LEU A 47 11.14 -4.22 0.04
CA LEU A 47 10.01 -4.48 -0.83
C LEU A 47 10.57 -4.46 -2.26
N SER A 48 11.00 -5.62 -2.74
CA SER A 48 11.37 -5.78 -4.15
C SER A 48 10.08 -5.93 -4.93
N HIS A 49 9.77 -4.95 -5.76
CA HIS A 49 8.66 -5.02 -6.69
C HIS A 49 9.17 -5.48 -8.06
N PRO A 50 8.98 -6.77 -8.41
CA PRO A 50 9.39 -7.24 -9.74
C PRO A 50 8.57 -6.55 -10.84
N PRO A 51 9.10 -6.51 -12.09
CA PRO A 51 8.35 -5.99 -13.22
C PRO A 51 6.98 -6.68 -13.38
N GLY A 52 5.97 -5.93 -13.80
CA GLY A 52 4.63 -6.46 -14.01
C GLY A 52 3.76 -6.54 -12.74
N HIS A 53 4.26 -6.09 -11.60
CA HIS A 53 3.46 -5.96 -10.38
C HIS A 53 2.95 -4.53 -10.23
N ALA A 54 1.69 -4.38 -9.80
CA ALA A 54 1.04 -3.11 -9.53
C ALA A 54 0.46 -3.07 -8.12
N GLN A 55 0.19 -1.86 -7.64
CA GLN A 55 -0.61 -1.60 -6.45
C GLN A 55 -1.79 -0.72 -6.84
N ALA A 56 -2.96 -0.96 -6.27
CA ALA A 56 -4.12 -0.12 -6.50
C ALA A 56 -4.86 0.18 -5.20
N ASP A 57 -5.26 1.43 -5.04
CA ASP A 57 -5.97 1.92 -3.86
C ASP A 57 -6.88 3.11 -4.21
N PHE A 58 -7.78 3.46 -3.27
CA PHE A 58 -8.54 4.70 -3.28
C PHE A 58 -8.04 5.66 -2.19
N GLY A 59 -7.61 6.84 -2.62
CA GLY A 59 -7.38 7.99 -1.74
C GLY A 59 -8.58 8.94 -1.70
N GLU A 60 -8.58 9.83 -0.72
CA GLU A 60 -9.58 10.89 -0.58
C GLU A 60 -8.88 12.25 -0.41
N ALA A 61 -9.44 13.29 -1.04
CA ALA A 61 -9.00 14.66 -0.82
C ALA A 61 -10.15 15.65 -0.95
N MET A 62 -10.00 16.82 -0.33
CA MET A 62 -10.88 17.96 -0.57
C MET A 62 -10.41 18.70 -1.83
N VAL A 63 -11.31 18.89 -2.76
CA VAL A 63 -11.06 19.60 -4.01
C VAL A 63 -12.04 20.78 -4.14
N VAL A 64 -11.63 21.82 -4.83
CA VAL A 64 -12.49 22.97 -5.11
C VAL A 64 -12.92 22.91 -6.57
N ILE A 65 -14.21 22.73 -6.81
CA ILE A 65 -14.81 22.69 -8.15
C ILE A 65 -15.85 23.80 -8.25
N GLY A 66 -15.66 24.74 -9.17
CA GLY A 66 -16.56 25.87 -9.33
C GLY A 66 -16.65 26.75 -8.08
N GLY A 67 -15.58 26.88 -7.29
CA GLY A 67 -15.55 27.66 -6.05
C GLY A 67 -16.15 26.92 -4.83
N VAL A 68 -16.63 25.70 -4.99
CA VAL A 68 -17.22 24.89 -3.89
C VAL A 68 -16.28 23.78 -3.49
N ALA A 69 -15.96 23.70 -2.20
CA ALA A 69 -15.17 22.59 -1.64
C ALA A 69 -15.99 21.30 -1.62
N ARG A 70 -15.47 20.25 -2.21
CA ARG A 70 -16.09 18.93 -2.27
C ARG A 70 -15.08 17.85 -1.98
N LYS A 71 -15.52 16.75 -1.38
CA LYS A 71 -14.73 15.53 -1.22
C LYS A 71 -14.70 14.80 -2.56
N ALA A 72 -13.51 14.47 -3.03
CA ALA A 72 -13.29 13.60 -4.19
C ALA A 72 -12.53 12.36 -3.77
N HIS A 73 -12.76 11.27 -4.48
CA HIS A 73 -12.06 10.01 -4.31
C HIS A 73 -11.15 9.80 -5.51
N PHE A 74 -9.92 9.36 -5.26
CA PHE A 74 -8.93 9.15 -6.30
C PHE A 74 -8.60 7.66 -6.37
N PHE A 75 -8.92 7.04 -7.51
CA PHE A 75 -8.36 5.76 -7.85
C PHE A 75 -6.91 5.95 -8.27
N VAL A 76 -6.02 5.18 -7.69
CA VAL A 76 -4.59 5.21 -7.99
C VAL A 76 -4.17 3.80 -8.37
N LEU A 77 -3.47 3.64 -9.50
CA LEU A 77 -2.76 2.42 -9.86
C LEU A 77 -1.31 2.75 -10.09
N ASP A 78 -0.45 2.16 -9.27
CA ASP A 78 0.97 2.40 -9.24
C ASP A 78 1.74 1.17 -9.73
N LEU A 79 2.82 1.41 -10.49
CA LEU A 79 3.77 0.39 -10.95
C LEU A 79 5.12 0.61 -10.23
N PRO A 80 5.32 0.05 -9.02
CA PRO A 80 6.47 0.40 -8.17
C PRO A 80 7.84 0.08 -8.78
N HIS A 81 7.90 -0.81 -9.77
CA HIS A 81 9.15 -1.14 -10.46
C HIS A 81 9.62 -0.02 -11.39
N SER A 82 8.71 0.72 -12.01
CA SER A 82 8.98 1.74 -13.02
C SER A 82 8.59 3.15 -12.60
N ASP A 83 8.10 3.32 -11.35
CA ASP A 83 7.53 4.57 -10.84
C ASP A 83 6.38 5.14 -11.71
N GLY A 84 5.75 4.28 -12.52
CA GLY A 84 4.59 4.65 -13.33
C GLY A 84 3.33 4.71 -12.47
N CYS A 85 2.62 5.83 -12.51
CA CYS A 85 1.41 6.03 -11.73
C CYS A 85 0.26 6.54 -12.61
N TYR A 86 -0.93 5.95 -12.45
CA TYR A 86 -2.18 6.41 -13.04
C TYR A 86 -3.15 6.84 -11.95
N VAL A 87 -3.74 8.02 -12.10
CA VAL A 87 -4.69 8.58 -11.13
C VAL A 87 -5.95 9.05 -11.84
N ARG A 88 -7.12 8.73 -11.27
CA ARG A 88 -8.41 9.21 -11.76
C ARG A 88 -9.33 9.58 -10.62
N ALA A 89 -9.98 10.74 -10.71
CA ALA A 89 -10.90 11.24 -9.69
C ALA A 89 -12.33 10.73 -9.94
N TYR A 90 -13.03 10.44 -8.85
CA TYR A 90 -14.42 10.00 -8.81
C TYR A 90 -15.20 10.73 -7.71
N PRO A 91 -16.51 10.93 -7.88
CA PRO A 91 -17.35 11.52 -6.85
C PRO A 91 -17.54 10.61 -5.64
N ALA A 92 -17.38 9.29 -5.81
CA ALA A 92 -17.52 8.29 -4.76
C ALA A 92 -16.62 7.09 -5.01
N ALA A 93 -16.14 6.43 -3.93
CA ALA A 93 -15.38 5.19 -3.99
C ALA A 93 -16.35 3.99 -4.02
N VAL A 94 -16.96 3.75 -5.18
CA VAL A 94 -17.89 2.65 -5.43
C VAL A 94 -17.27 1.58 -6.33
N SER A 95 -17.89 0.40 -6.40
CA SER A 95 -17.37 -0.71 -7.21
C SER A 95 -17.26 -0.38 -8.70
N GLU A 96 -18.16 0.42 -9.23
CA GLU A 96 -18.16 0.88 -10.61
C GLU A 96 -16.94 1.77 -10.90
N ALA A 97 -16.65 2.72 -9.99
CA ALA A 97 -15.47 3.58 -10.08
C ALA A 97 -14.17 2.77 -9.99
N TRP A 98 -14.17 1.68 -9.21
CA TRP A 98 -13.05 0.76 -9.11
C TRP A 98 -12.77 0.04 -10.41
N VAL A 99 -13.80 -0.55 -11.03
CA VAL A 99 -13.69 -1.23 -12.33
C VAL A 99 -13.30 -0.27 -13.43
N ASP A 100 -13.96 0.90 -13.50
CA ASP A 100 -13.67 1.95 -14.49
C ASP A 100 -12.23 2.46 -14.35
N GLY A 101 -11.74 2.64 -13.11
CA GLY A 101 -10.37 3.04 -12.83
C GLY A 101 -9.35 2.04 -13.38
N HIS A 102 -9.57 0.75 -13.20
CA HIS A 102 -8.71 -0.29 -13.75
C HIS A 102 -8.71 -0.31 -15.28
N ILE A 103 -9.89 -0.24 -15.90
CA ILE A 103 -10.01 -0.22 -17.37
C ILE A 103 -9.19 0.93 -17.96
N HIS A 104 -9.33 2.13 -17.40
CA HIS A 104 -8.60 3.29 -17.88
C HIS A 104 -7.10 3.24 -17.56
N ALA A 105 -6.71 2.70 -16.42
CA ALA A 105 -5.29 2.51 -16.08
C ALA A 105 -4.62 1.50 -17.03
N PHE A 106 -5.28 0.38 -17.34
CA PHE A 106 -4.75 -0.61 -18.28
C PHE A 106 -4.66 -0.05 -19.70
N ALA A 107 -5.64 0.74 -20.13
CA ALA A 107 -5.59 1.44 -21.40
C ALA A 107 -4.45 2.47 -21.44
N PHE A 108 -4.22 3.20 -20.35
CA PHE A 108 -3.13 4.18 -20.23
C PHE A 108 -1.76 3.53 -20.31
N PHE A 109 -1.54 2.43 -19.59
CA PHE A 109 -0.27 1.69 -19.63
C PHE A 109 -0.11 0.81 -20.87
N GLY A 110 -1.17 0.57 -21.63
CA GLY A 110 -1.18 -0.32 -22.79
C GLY A 110 -1.00 -1.79 -22.43
N ALA A 111 -1.13 -2.16 -21.15
CA ALA A 111 -0.93 -3.53 -20.67
C ALA A 111 -1.70 -3.78 -19.36
N VAL A 112 -1.95 -5.06 -19.07
CA VAL A 112 -2.51 -5.51 -17.79
C VAL A 112 -1.37 -6.05 -16.92
N PRO A 113 -1.23 -5.58 -15.67
CA PRO A 113 -0.23 -6.11 -14.76
C PRO A 113 -0.42 -7.61 -14.47
N GLN A 114 0.68 -8.33 -14.26
CA GLN A 114 0.65 -9.76 -13.92
C GLN A 114 0.01 -10.01 -12.56
N SER A 115 0.20 -9.08 -11.63
CA SER A 115 -0.45 -9.09 -10.33
C SER A 115 -0.72 -7.67 -9.84
N ILE A 116 -1.78 -7.52 -9.03
CA ILE A 116 -2.13 -6.25 -8.40
C ILE A 116 -2.33 -6.51 -6.92
N VAL A 117 -1.61 -5.74 -6.09
CA VAL A 117 -1.82 -5.70 -4.64
C VAL A 117 -2.86 -4.65 -4.33
N TYR A 118 -3.83 -5.01 -3.49
CA TYR A 118 -4.87 -4.12 -3.02
C TYR A 118 -4.75 -3.95 -1.52
N ASP A 119 -4.66 -2.72 -1.06
CA ASP A 119 -4.87 -2.43 0.35
C ASP A 119 -6.37 -2.60 0.67
N ASN A 120 -6.70 -3.24 1.80
CA ASN A 120 -8.07 -3.46 2.23
C ASN A 120 -8.92 -4.43 1.36
N ALA A 121 -8.49 -5.67 1.22
CA ALA A 121 -9.13 -6.74 0.42
C ALA A 121 -10.64 -6.97 0.71
N ARG A 122 -11.16 -6.54 1.86
CA ARG A 122 -12.57 -6.76 2.25
C ARG A 122 -13.55 -5.84 1.50
N ARG A 123 -13.17 -4.62 1.17
CA ARG A 123 -14.03 -3.65 0.46
C ARG A 123 -14.14 -3.94 -1.03
N HIS A 124 -13.19 -4.65 -1.59
CA HIS A 124 -13.06 -4.82 -3.03
C HIS A 124 -13.25 -6.28 -3.51
N ALA A 125 -13.68 -7.19 -2.65
CA ALA A 125 -13.88 -8.61 -3.01
C ALA A 125 -14.84 -8.80 -4.20
N GLN A 126 -15.92 -8.03 -4.27
CA GLN A 126 -16.89 -8.06 -5.38
C GLN A 126 -16.31 -7.48 -6.68
N ALA A 127 -15.53 -6.39 -6.57
CA ALA A 127 -14.88 -5.78 -7.71
C ALA A 127 -13.77 -6.67 -8.30
N ARG A 128 -13.04 -7.42 -7.45
CA ARG A 128 -12.05 -8.41 -7.91
C ARG A 128 -12.69 -9.49 -8.78
N GLN A 129 -13.87 -9.99 -8.41
CA GLN A 129 -14.60 -10.96 -9.21
C GLN A 129 -15.07 -10.38 -10.56
N ALA A 130 -15.46 -9.10 -10.58
CA ALA A 130 -15.84 -8.41 -11.80
C ALA A 130 -14.65 -8.25 -12.75
N ILE A 131 -13.48 -7.86 -12.24
CA ILE A 131 -12.25 -7.72 -13.05
C ILE A 131 -11.79 -9.07 -13.60
N GLN A 132 -11.86 -10.15 -12.80
CA GLN A 132 -11.53 -11.50 -13.26
C GLN A 132 -12.49 -12.01 -14.35
N ARG A 133 -13.74 -11.54 -14.36
CA ARG A 133 -14.74 -11.88 -15.41
C ARG A 133 -14.60 -11.05 -16.68
N LEU A 134 -13.95 -9.88 -16.58
CA LEU A 134 -13.54 -9.11 -17.74
C LEU A 134 -12.33 -9.85 -18.35
N SER A 135 -12.61 -10.82 -19.22
CA SER A 135 -11.59 -11.37 -20.14
C SER A 135 -11.18 -10.25 -21.09
N ILE A 136 -10.30 -9.34 -20.61
CA ILE A 136 -9.69 -8.33 -21.46
C ILE A 136 -8.72 -9.10 -22.33
N PRO A 137 -8.94 -9.20 -23.67
CA PRO A 137 -7.96 -9.83 -24.53
C PRO A 137 -6.66 -9.04 -24.39
N LEU A 138 -5.59 -9.73 -23.99
CA LEU A 138 -4.25 -9.16 -24.00
C LEU A 138 -3.97 -8.64 -25.41
N PRO A 139 -3.52 -7.39 -25.58
CA PRO A 139 -3.07 -6.93 -26.86
C PRO A 139 -1.95 -7.85 -27.32
N ASP A 140 -2.00 -8.28 -28.58
CA ASP A 140 -1.00 -9.11 -29.21
C ASP A 140 0.39 -8.46 -29.00
N PRO A 141 1.38 -9.14 -28.42
CA PRO A 141 2.71 -8.58 -28.19
C PRO A 141 3.39 -8.07 -29.47
N GLY A 142 2.84 -8.43 -30.65
CA GLY A 142 3.27 -7.91 -31.95
C GLY A 142 2.76 -6.51 -32.31
N SER A 143 1.75 -5.96 -31.60
CA SER A 143 1.17 -4.66 -31.93
C SER A 143 1.89 -3.46 -31.28
N LEU A 144 2.86 -3.69 -30.41
CA LEU A 144 3.68 -2.67 -29.74
C LEU A 144 4.98 -2.36 -30.48
N ARG A 145 4.93 -2.22 -31.81
CA ARG A 145 6.07 -1.63 -32.51
C ARG A 145 5.97 -0.10 -32.38
N PRO A 146 7.01 0.59 -31.89
CA PRO A 146 7.03 2.05 -31.93
C PRO A 146 7.02 2.47 -33.41
N SER A 147 5.97 3.21 -33.77
CA SER A 147 5.88 3.91 -35.05
C SER A 147 6.87 5.09 -35.02
N GLY A 148 8.06 4.89 -35.48
CA GLY A 148 9.07 5.95 -35.47
C GLY A 148 10.44 5.55 -36.00
N GLU A 149 10.49 5.01 -37.22
CA GLU A 149 11.69 5.18 -38.09
C GLU A 149 11.19 5.28 -39.51
N ARG A 150 10.96 6.51 -39.93
CA ARG A 150 11.02 6.84 -41.38
C ARG A 150 12.38 7.45 -41.63
N GLN A 151 13.15 6.76 -42.47
CA GLN A 151 14.31 7.28 -43.17
C GLN A 151 13.92 8.51 -44.00
#